data_28714e9fd8dc7e7b8e8168cf0c2f60b4
#
_entry.id   28714e9fd8dc7e7b8e8168cf0c2f60b4
#
_cell.length_a   1.000
_cell.length_b   1.000
_cell.length_c   1.000
_cell.angle_alpha   90.00
_cell.angle_beta   90.00
_cell.angle_gamma   90.00
#
_symmetry.space_group_name_H-M   'P 1'
#
loop_
_entity.id
_entity.type
_entity.pdbx_description
1 polymer ?
#
loop_
_entity_poly.entity_id
_entity_poly.type
_entity_poly.pdbx_seq_one_letter_code
_entity_poly.pdbx_strand_id
1 'polypeptide(L)'
;FYEIFSSFSRSYLDAITPVVLNEFFLKTFNLIILVIHGFKYIDFTTFLLLYVIGYFIKLFVLFMINLKNRRISFSLSLSNLNFNELFKFGLYVFAGGLSIMIVTRLDMLMIGYLLDLEQVAFYTLAFYIGNAIAIPGRSVTSISVPLISKAWQDQNYKEIKLIYTKSAINQLIISGLLFIVVWLNIDDVLLLLPEKFSHGKWVVFYIGFAQLVNMSCGVNGPIIVNSKYY
;
A
#
# COMPACT_ATOMS: atom_id res chain seq x y z
N PHE A 1 3.32 -3.97 15.74
CA PHE A 1 4.65 -4.51 16.08
C PHE A 1 5.51 -4.80 14.84
N TYR A 2 4.97 -5.48 13.82
CA TYR A 2 5.75 -5.77 12.60
C TYR A 2 6.32 -4.50 11.96
N GLU A 3 5.53 -3.45 11.81
CA GLU A 3 5.97 -2.19 11.20
C GLU A 3 7.08 -1.49 12.01
N ILE A 4 7.07 -1.63 13.34
CA ILE A 4 8.16 -1.11 14.19
C ILE A 4 9.47 -1.83 13.86
N PHE A 5 9.47 -3.17 13.82
CA PHE A 5 10.66 -3.93 13.45
C PHE A 5 11.06 -3.74 11.99
N SER A 6 10.11 -3.53 11.10
CA SER A 6 10.35 -3.20 9.69
C SER A 6 11.05 -1.85 9.55
N SER A 7 10.55 -0.81 10.22
CA SER A 7 11.17 0.52 10.24
C SER A 7 12.57 0.47 10.87
N PHE A 8 12.72 -0.33 11.92
CA PHE A 8 14.01 -0.56 12.56
C PHE A 8 15.00 -1.25 11.61
N SER A 9 14.59 -2.29 10.86
CA SER A 9 15.44 -2.93 9.85
C SER A 9 15.87 -1.95 8.75
N ARG A 10 14.94 -1.10 8.29
CA ARG A 10 15.21 -0.07 7.27
C ARG A 10 16.23 0.97 7.75
N SER A 11 16.22 1.33 9.03
CA SER A 11 17.23 2.26 9.57
C SER A 11 18.65 1.70 9.53
N TYR A 12 18.79 0.36 9.46
CA TYR A 12 20.06 -0.35 9.22
C TYR A 12 20.31 -0.69 7.74
N LEU A 13 19.64 0.02 6.82
CA LEU A 13 19.72 -0.18 5.36
C LEU A 13 19.25 -1.55 4.87
N ASP A 14 18.53 -2.31 5.70
CA ASP A 14 17.93 -3.58 5.33
C ASP A 14 16.45 -3.37 4.98
N ALA A 15 16.19 -2.89 3.78
CA ALA A 15 14.83 -2.71 3.28
C ALA A 15 14.26 -4.00 2.65
N ILE A 16 15.13 -4.94 2.26
CA ILE A 16 14.74 -6.14 1.50
C ILE A 16 14.05 -7.15 2.40
N THR A 17 14.63 -7.46 3.55
CA THR A 17 14.10 -8.49 4.47
C THR A 17 12.64 -8.24 4.88
N PRO A 18 12.22 -7.06 5.35
CA PRO A 18 10.81 -6.81 5.68
C PRO A 18 9.88 -6.92 4.47
N VAL A 19 10.34 -6.46 3.29
CA VAL A 19 9.52 -6.52 2.07
C VAL A 19 9.32 -7.97 1.63
N VAL A 20 10.37 -8.79 1.61
CA VAL A 20 10.27 -10.21 1.25
C VAL A 20 9.34 -10.96 2.21
N LEU A 21 9.42 -10.71 3.52
CA LEU A 21 8.54 -11.34 4.49
C LEU A 21 7.08 -10.91 4.33
N ASN A 22 6.84 -9.65 3.97
CA ASN A 22 5.48 -9.13 3.83
C ASN A 22 4.86 -9.46 2.47
N GLU A 23 5.60 -9.27 1.40
CA GLU A 23 5.06 -9.35 0.03
C GLU A 23 5.17 -10.75 -0.57
N PHE A 24 6.20 -11.50 -0.21
CA PHE A 24 6.39 -12.84 -0.74
C PHE A 24 5.95 -13.91 0.25
N PHE A 25 6.58 -14.01 1.42
CA PHE A 25 6.31 -15.08 2.38
C PHE A 25 4.84 -15.08 2.81
N LEU A 26 4.31 -13.96 3.30
CA LEU A 26 2.94 -13.91 3.83
C LEU A 26 1.89 -14.17 2.75
N LYS A 27 2.06 -13.60 1.55
CA LYS A 27 1.09 -13.80 0.46
C LYS A 27 1.11 -15.24 -0.06
N THR A 28 2.30 -15.83 -0.21
CA THR A 28 2.44 -17.23 -0.63
C THR A 28 1.85 -18.16 0.43
N PHE A 29 2.14 -17.92 1.71
CA PHE A 29 1.59 -18.69 2.82
C PHE A 29 0.05 -18.63 2.84
N ASN A 30 -0.53 -17.44 2.74
CA ASN A 30 -1.98 -17.24 2.70
C ASN A 30 -2.62 -17.91 1.47
N LEU A 31 -1.96 -17.86 0.31
CA LEU A 31 -2.42 -18.53 -0.90
C LEU A 31 -2.44 -20.06 -0.71
N ILE A 32 -1.41 -20.64 -0.13
CA ILE A 32 -1.34 -22.08 0.16
C ILE A 32 -2.49 -22.50 1.07
N ILE A 33 -2.72 -21.78 2.18
CA ILE A 33 -3.81 -22.08 3.11
C ILE A 33 -5.18 -21.95 2.43
N LEU A 34 -5.35 -20.93 1.57
CA LEU A 34 -6.58 -20.73 0.83
C LEU A 34 -6.87 -21.91 -0.12
N VAL A 35 -5.84 -22.38 -0.82
CA VAL A 35 -5.95 -23.54 -1.71
C VAL A 35 -6.31 -24.80 -0.92
N ILE A 36 -5.66 -25.04 0.22
CA ILE A 36 -5.95 -26.20 1.09
C ILE A 36 -7.40 -26.14 1.61
N HIS A 37 -7.87 -24.95 1.99
CA HIS A 37 -9.26 -24.75 2.40
C HIS A 37 -10.23 -24.96 1.24
N GLY A 38 -9.90 -24.50 0.03
CA GLY A 38 -10.71 -24.70 -1.18
C GLY A 38 -10.91 -26.17 -1.53
N PHE A 39 -9.90 -27.01 -1.29
CA PHE A 39 -10.02 -28.47 -1.39
C PHE A 39 -10.74 -29.14 -0.21
N LYS A 40 -11.26 -28.35 0.75
CA LYS A 40 -11.99 -28.84 1.95
C LYS A 40 -11.17 -29.73 2.88
N TYR A 41 -9.82 -29.64 2.85
CA TYR A 41 -8.96 -30.36 3.80
C TYR A 41 -8.96 -29.77 5.19
N ILE A 42 -9.32 -28.48 5.31
CA ILE A 42 -9.37 -27.76 6.60
C ILE A 42 -10.69 -27.01 6.70
N ASP A 43 -11.22 -26.95 7.94
CA ASP A 43 -12.40 -26.14 8.28
C ASP A 43 -12.10 -24.66 8.28
N PHE A 44 -13.13 -23.83 8.18
CA PHE A 44 -13.01 -22.37 8.21
C PHE A 44 -12.33 -21.87 9.50
N THR A 45 -12.59 -22.48 10.64
CA THR A 45 -11.96 -22.12 11.91
C THR A 45 -10.45 -22.38 11.88
N THR A 46 -10.04 -23.53 11.34
CA THR A 46 -8.62 -23.88 11.16
C THR A 46 -7.95 -22.94 10.16
N PHE A 47 -8.64 -22.57 9.07
CA PHE A 47 -8.18 -21.57 8.10
C PHE A 47 -7.89 -20.22 8.79
N LEU A 48 -8.81 -19.72 9.63
CA LEU A 48 -8.61 -18.47 10.36
C LEU A 48 -7.43 -18.54 11.35
N LEU A 49 -7.28 -19.66 12.06
CA LEU A 49 -6.15 -19.86 12.98
C LEU A 49 -4.81 -19.85 12.23
N LEU A 50 -4.70 -20.57 11.13
CA LEU A 50 -3.50 -20.61 10.29
C LEU A 50 -3.19 -19.23 9.69
N TYR A 51 -4.21 -18.50 9.27
CA TYR A 51 -4.06 -17.13 8.78
C TYR A 51 -3.41 -16.22 9.84
N VAL A 52 -3.90 -16.24 11.07
CA VAL A 52 -3.35 -15.46 12.19
C VAL A 52 -1.93 -15.93 12.53
N ILE A 53 -1.69 -17.24 12.55
CA ILE A 53 -0.35 -17.83 12.81
C ILE A 53 0.66 -17.31 11.77
N GLY A 54 0.30 -17.17 10.50
CA GLY A 54 1.17 -16.62 9.48
C GLY A 54 1.70 -15.21 9.81
N TYR A 55 0.86 -14.35 10.39
CA TYR A 55 1.30 -13.02 10.86
C TYR A 55 2.27 -13.12 12.06
N PHE A 56 2.05 -14.04 12.97
CA PHE A 56 2.98 -14.28 14.09
C PHE A 56 4.32 -14.83 13.62
N ILE A 57 4.33 -15.77 12.68
CA ILE A 57 5.56 -16.32 12.11
C ILE A 57 6.36 -15.21 11.42
N LYS A 58 5.72 -14.39 10.57
CA LYS A 58 6.35 -13.25 9.90
C LYS A 58 7.03 -12.30 10.91
N LEU A 59 6.32 -11.95 11.99
CA LEU A 59 6.84 -11.08 13.03
C LEU A 59 8.01 -11.73 13.77
N PHE A 60 7.89 -12.99 14.14
CA PHE A 60 8.92 -13.74 14.86
C PHE A 60 10.20 -13.89 14.02
N VAL A 61 10.08 -14.21 12.73
CA VAL A 61 11.21 -14.32 11.82
C VAL A 61 11.96 -12.99 11.70
N LEU A 62 11.22 -11.87 11.50
CA LEU A 62 11.83 -10.55 11.42
C LEU A 62 12.52 -10.15 12.72
N PHE A 63 11.92 -10.46 13.87
CA PHE A 63 12.52 -10.24 15.20
C PHE A 63 13.82 -11.03 15.35
N MET A 64 13.82 -12.32 15.01
CA MET A 64 15.00 -13.19 15.09
C MET A 64 16.15 -12.72 14.17
N ILE A 65 15.83 -12.26 12.97
CA ILE A 65 16.85 -11.71 12.06
C ILE A 65 17.49 -10.45 12.66
N ASN A 66 16.70 -9.55 13.24
CA ASN A 66 17.23 -8.34 13.89
C ASN A 66 18.07 -8.65 15.13
N LEU A 67 17.68 -9.67 15.93
CA LEU A 67 18.49 -10.14 17.05
C LEU A 67 19.81 -10.76 16.58
N LYS A 68 19.77 -11.66 15.60
CA LYS A 68 20.97 -12.32 15.06
C LYS A 68 21.99 -11.33 14.53
N ASN A 69 21.52 -10.29 13.86
CA ASN A 69 22.37 -9.24 13.30
C ASN A 69 22.84 -8.22 14.36
N ARG A 70 22.64 -8.47 15.64
CA ARG A 70 22.97 -7.59 16.77
C ARG A 70 22.47 -6.16 16.61
N ARG A 71 21.38 -5.97 15.87
CA ARG A 71 20.77 -4.65 15.66
C ARG A 71 20.00 -4.16 16.89
N ILE A 72 19.49 -5.08 17.71
CA ILE A 72 18.74 -4.76 18.92
C ILE A 72 19.70 -4.80 20.10
N SER A 73 20.01 -3.65 20.69
CA SER A 73 20.66 -3.53 21.99
C SER A 73 19.61 -3.06 23.01
N PHE A 74 19.37 -3.85 24.02
CA PHE A 74 18.46 -3.50 25.12
C PHE A 74 19.15 -2.55 26.12
N SER A 75 19.68 -1.41 25.64
CA SER A 75 20.17 -0.37 26.54
C SER A 75 19.07 0.66 26.76
N LEU A 76 18.43 0.62 27.92
CA LEU A 76 17.41 1.57 28.37
C LEU A 76 18.02 2.90 28.85
N SER A 77 18.90 3.52 28.05
CA SER A 77 19.37 4.87 28.34
C SER A 77 18.38 5.89 27.81
N LEU A 78 17.37 6.19 28.62
CA LEU A 78 16.32 7.17 28.30
C LEU A 78 16.71 8.61 28.64
N SER A 79 17.91 8.82 29.20
CA SER A 79 18.33 10.11 29.77
C SER A 79 18.46 11.26 28.80
N ASN A 80 18.58 11.00 27.48
CA ASN A 80 18.78 12.02 26.45
C ASN A 80 17.57 12.19 25.51
N LEU A 81 16.43 11.54 25.80
CA LEU A 81 15.25 11.64 24.95
C LEU A 81 14.32 12.74 25.45
N ASN A 82 14.07 13.74 24.62
CA ASN A 82 13.05 14.74 24.89
C ASN A 82 11.65 14.14 24.57
N PHE A 83 11.07 13.43 25.55
CA PHE A 83 9.78 12.76 25.41
C PHE A 83 8.68 13.70 24.92
N ASN A 84 8.72 14.96 25.28
CA ASN A 84 7.69 15.92 24.92
C ASN A 84 7.73 16.25 23.40
N GLU A 85 8.91 16.37 22.83
CA GLU A 85 9.08 16.56 21.38
C GLU A 85 8.72 15.31 20.59
N LEU A 86 9.16 14.13 21.06
CA LEU A 86 8.81 12.85 20.44
C LEU A 86 7.32 12.59 20.46
N PHE A 87 6.64 12.89 21.58
CA PHE A 87 5.20 12.74 21.71
C PHE A 87 4.44 13.69 20.79
N LYS A 88 4.84 14.96 20.74
CA LYS A 88 4.25 15.94 19.81
C LYS A 88 4.42 15.51 18.36
N PHE A 89 5.64 15.13 17.97
CA PHE A 89 5.90 14.62 16.62
C PHE A 89 5.06 13.38 16.30
N GLY A 90 5.02 12.41 17.23
CA GLY A 90 4.20 11.21 17.09
C GLY A 90 2.70 11.52 16.92
N LEU A 91 2.19 12.52 17.67
CA LEU A 91 0.80 12.95 17.56
C LEU A 91 0.49 13.58 16.18
N TYR A 92 1.41 14.39 15.64
CA TYR A 92 1.26 14.95 14.28
C TYR A 92 1.23 13.85 13.22
N VAL A 93 2.18 12.90 13.27
CA VAL A 93 2.24 11.78 12.34
C VAL A 93 1.00 10.89 12.45
N PHE A 94 0.54 10.64 13.68
CA PHE A 94 -0.67 9.87 13.95
C PHE A 94 -1.93 10.55 13.41
N ALA A 95 -2.08 11.85 13.67
CA ALA A 95 -3.22 12.64 13.16
C ALA A 95 -3.23 12.67 11.63
N GLY A 96 -2.07 12.86 10.99
CA GLY A 96 -1.94 12.79 9.54
C GLY A 96 -2.31 11.41 8.98
N GLY A 97 -1.82 10.34 9.60
CA GLY A 97 -2.14 8.97 9.22
C GLY A 97 -3.64 8.64 9.39
N LEU A 98 -4.24 9.07 10.50
CA LEU A 98 -5.71 8.95 10.72
C LEU A 98 -6.51 9.69 9.66
N SER A 99 -6.11 10.93 9.33
CA SER A 99 -6.79 11.73 8.32
C SER A 99 -6.79 11.02 6.96
N ILE A 100 -5.66 10.51 6.54
CA ILE A 100 -5.53 9.72 5.29
C ILE A 100 -6.40 8.47 5.36
N MET A 101 -6.36 7.74 6.48
CA MET A 101 -7.16 6.52 6.66
C MET A 101 -8.66 6.81 6.58
N ILE A 102 -9.13 7.86 7.25
CA ILE A 102 -10.54 8.29 7.21
C ILE A 102 -10.92 8.63 5.76
N VAL A 103 -10.18 9.50 5.10
CA VAL A 103 -10.49 9.93 3.72
C VAL A 103 -10.53 8.74 2.75
N THR A 104 -9.61 7.77 2.89
CA THR A 104 -9.53 6.62 1.98
C THR A 104 -10.53 5.50 2.26
N ARG A 105 -11.22 5.54 3.41
CA ARG A 105 -12.18 4.50 3.84
C ARG A 105 -13.56 5.03 4.15
N LEU A 106 -13.74 6.35 4.11
CA LEU A 106 -15.01 7.00 4.45
C LEU A 106 -16.15 6.52 3.56
N ASP A 107 -15.91 6.35 2.28
CA ASP A 107 -16.85 5.82 1.30
C ASP A 107 -17.37 4.42 1.69
N MET A 108 -16.47 3.51 2.05
CA MET A 108 -16.85 2.17 2.51
C MET A 108 -17.66 2.20 3.81
N LEU A 109 -17.27 3.07 4.76
CA LEU A 109 -17.99 3.24 6.02
C LEU A 109 -19.39 3.83 5.79
N MET A 110 -19.51 4.80 4.89
CA MET A 110 -20.80 5.40 4.54
C MET A 110 -21.73 4.38 3.87
N ILE A 111 -21.22 3.59 2.94
CA ILE A 111 -22.01 2.52 2.28
C ILE A 111 -22.48 1.51 3.33
N GLY A 112 -21.61 1.06 4.24
CA GLY A 112 -21.96 0.09 5.27
C GLY A 112 -22.97 0.61 6.30
N TYR A 113 -22.96 1.93 6.57
CA TYR A 113 -23.91 2.56 7.48
C TYR A 113 -25.26 2.89 6.83
N LEU A 114 -25.25 3.38 5.58
CA LEU A 114 -26.44 3.85 4.88
C LEU A 114 -27.18 2.76 4.11
N LEU A 115 -26.49 1.73 3.67
CA LEU A 115 -27.05 0.62 2.90
C LEU A 115 -26.92 -0.69 3.69
N ASP A 116 -25.98 -1.56 3.30
CA ASP A 116 -25.72 -2.81 3.99
C ASP A 116 -24.28 -3.33 3.70
N LEU A 117 -23.89 -4.40 4.40
CA LEU A 117 -22.57 -5.03 4.25
C LEU A 117 -22.42 -5.72 2.88
N GLU A 118 -23.50 -6.11 2.22
CA GLU A 118 -23.45 -6.71 0.90
C GLU A 118 -23.00 -5.68 -0.14
N GLN A 119 -23.52 -4.45 -0.06
CA GLN A 119 -23.11 -3.33 -0.92
C GLN A 119 -21.64 -2.92 -0.68
N VAL A 120 -21.18 -2.98 0.57
CA VAL A 120 -19.75 -2.77 0.86
C VAL A 120 -18.86 -3.80 0.16
N ALA A 121 -19.29 -5.08 0.12
CA ALA A 121 -18.54 -6.13 -0.57
C ALA A 121 -18.45 -5.84 -2.08
N PHE A 122 -19.57 -5.45 -2.73
CA PHE A 122 -19.57 -5.07 -4.15
C PHE A 122 -18.69 -3.88 -4.45
N TYR A 123 -18.83 -2.83 -3.65
CA TYR A 123 -18.01 -1.63 -3.76
C TYR A 123 -16.53 -1.95 -3.59
N THR A 124 -16.19 -2.75 -2.57
CA THR A 124 -14.79 -3.10 -2.26
C THR A 124 -14.14 -3.86 -3.41
N LEU A 125 -14.84 -4.82 -4.01
CA LEU A 125 -14.33 -5.56 -5.16
C LEU A 125 -14.08 -4.62 -6.36
N ALA A 126 -15.06 -3.79 -6.70
CA ALA A 126 -14.95 -2.82 -7.77
C ALA A 126 -13.83 -1.80 -7.50
N PHE A 127 -13.67 -1.39 -6.25
CA PHE A 127 -12.58 -0.52 -5.79
C PHE A 127 -11.20 -1.16 -6.03
N TYR A 128 -11.02 -2.44 -5.73
CA TYR A 128 -9.76 -3.13 -5.98
C TYR A 128 -9.44 -3.26 -7.47
N ILE A 129 -10.45 -3.58 -8.30
CA ILE A 129 -10.28 -3.64 -9.76
C ILE A 129 -9.87 -2.27 -10.31
N GLY A 130 -10.56 -1.20 -9.92
CA GLY A 130 -10.24 0.16 -10.36
C GLY A 130 -8.85 0.63 -9.90
N ASN A 131 -8.45 0.27 -8.67
CA ASN A 131 -7.13 0.61 -8.13
C ASN A 131 -5.97 -0.17 -8.77
N ALA A 132 -6.22 -1.27 -9.47
CA ALA A 132 -5.16 -2.00 -10.19
C ALA A 132 -4.45 -1.11 -11.23
N ILE A 133 -5.15 -0.11 -11.77
CA ILE A 133 -4.62 0.88 -12.72
C ILE A 133 -3.45 1.70 -12.12
N ALA A 134 -3.45 1.90 -10.80
CA ALA A 134 -2.40 2.65 -10.09
C ALA A 134 -1.15 1.83 -9.73
N ILE A 135 -1.17 0.50 -9.92
CA ILE A 135 -0.04 -0.37 -9.52
C ILE A 135 1.30 0.05 -10.14
N PRO A 136 1.39 0.33 -11.46
CA PRO A 136 2.65 0.75 -12.08
C PRO A 136 3.20 2.06 -11.51
N GLY A 137 2.33 2.98 -11.13
CA GLY A 137 2.71 4.27 -10.55
C GLY A 137 3.50 4.14 -9.25
N ARG A 138 3.20 3.12 -8.44
CA ARG A 138 3.95 2.85 -7.18
C ARG A 138 5.41 2.50 -7.46
N SER A 139 5.67 1.71 -8.50
CA SER A 139 7.04 1.34 -8.91
C SER A 139 7.80 2.56 -9.43
N VAL A 140 7.16 3.38 -10.28
CA VAL A 140 7.76 4.62 -10.78
C VAL A 140 8.08 5.59 -9.63
N THR A 141 7.15 5.75 -8.69
CA THR A 141 7.36 6.60 -7.51
C THR A 141 8.51 6.10 -6.66
N SER A 142 8.60 4.80 -6.37
CA SER A 142 9.67 4.24 -5.52
C SER A 142 11.08 4.47 -6.10
N ILE A 143 11.21 4.43 -7.43
CA ILE A 143 12.47 4.71 -8.12
C ILE A 143 12.76 6.21 -8.17
N SER A 144 11.72 7.03 -8.33
CA SER A 144 11.87 8.47 -8.51
C SER A 144 12.20 9.21 -7.20
N VAL A 145 11.74 8.72 -6.03
CA VAL A 145 11.96 9.39 -4.74
C VAL A 145 13.43 9.69 -4.45
N PRO A 146 14.37 8.72 -4.50
CA PRO A 146 15.77 9.00 -4.22
C PRO A 146 16.41 9.96 -5.26
N LEU A 147 15.99 9.86 -6.53
CA LEU A 147 16.48 10.75 -7.60
C LEU A 147 16.03 12.19 -7.37
N ILE A 148 14.76 12.39 -7.00
CA ILE A 148 14.20 13.71 -6.66
C ILE A 148 14.90 14.29 -5.44
N SER A 149 15.11 13.48 -4.37
CA SER A 149 15.79 13.93 -3.17
C SER A 149 17.21 14.40 -3.45
N LYS A 150 17.96 13.67 -4.28
CA LYS A 150 19.31 14.08 -4.72
C LYS A 150 19.26 15.35 -5.55
N ALA A 151 18.36 15.43 -6.53
CA ALA A 151 18.25 16.61 -7.39
C ALA A 151 17.87 17.89 -6.58
N TRP A 152 17.08 17.73 -5.50
CA TRP A 152 16.81 18.83 -4.56
C TRP A 152 18.06 19.26 -3.79
N GLN A 153 18.88 18.32 -3.29
CA GLN A 153 20.14 18.62 -2.60
C GLN A 153 21.13 19.36 -3.52
N ASP A 154 21.21 18.91 -4.78
CA ASP A 154 22.06 19.49 -5.82
C ASP A 154 21.48 20.77 -6.43
N GLN A 155 20.30 21.23 -5.99
CA GLN A 155 19.54 22.38 -6.55
C GLN A 155 19.32 22.28 -8.07
N ASN A 156 19.26 21.07 -8.60
CA ASN A 156 19.11 20.78 -10.02
C ASN A 156 17.62 20.71 -10.42
N TYR A 157 16.98 21.88 -10.53
CA TYR A 157 15.57 22.00 -10.92
C TYR A 157 15.26 21.49 -12.33
N LYS A 158 16.25 21.49 -13.23
CA LYS A 158 16.08 20.93 -14.57
C LYS A 158 15.86 19.42 -14.53
N GLU A 159 16.62 18.74 -13.66
CA GLU A 159 16.48 17.31 -13.46
C GLU A 159 15.16 16.94 -12.77
N ILE A 160 14.74 17.72 -11.78
CA ILE A 160 13.43 17.56 -11.13
C ILE A 160 12.30 17.66 -12.17
N LYS A 161 12.34 18.69 -13.04
CA LYS A 161 11.37 18.87 -14.12
C LYS A 161 11.39 17.70 -15.10
N LEU A 162 12.58 17.19 -15.45
CA LEU A 162 12.74 16.05 -16.35
C LEU A 162 12.11 14.77 -15.75
N ILE A 163 12.41 14.47 -14.49
CA ILE A 163 11.86 13.31 -13.76
C ILE A 163 10.34 13.44 -13.68
N TYR A 164 9.82 14.61 -13.33
CA TYR A 164 8.39 14.88 -13.26
C TYR A 164 7.69 14.62 -14.60
N THR A 165 8.20 15.24 -15.68
CA THR A 165 7.58 15.13 -17.00
C THR A 165 7.63 13.69 -17.54
N LYS A 166 8.78 13.01 -17.41
CA LYS A 166 8.92 11.63 -17.85
C LYS A 166 8.04 10.69 -17.04
N SER A 167 7.97 10.86 -15.71
CA SER A 167 7.11 10.03 -14.87
C SER A 167 5.64 10.23 -15.20
N ALA A 168 5.19 11.47 -15.38
CA ALA A 168 3.81 11.79 -15.72
C ALA A 168 3.39 11.17 -17.06
N ILE A 169 4.21 11.33 -18.09
CA ILE A 169 3.92 10.76 -19.43
C ILE A 169 3.90 9.23 -19.39
N ASN A 170 4.93 8.61 -18.80
CA ASN A 170 5.01 7.15 -18.74
C ASN A 170 3.87 6.55 -17.90
N GLN A 171 3.55 7.17 -16.76
CA GLN A 171 2.43 6.72 -15.93
C GLN A 171 1.10 6.89 -16.66
N LEU A 172 0.88 7.99 -17.37
CA LEU A 172 -0.33 8.22 -18.15
C LEU A 172 -0.50 7.18 -19.27
N ILE A 173 0.57 6.86 -20.00
CA ILE A 173 0.53 5.86 -21.07
C ILE A 173 0.19 4.49 -20.51
N ILE A 174 0.91 4.04 -19.48
CA ILE A 174 0.74 2.69 -18.91
C ILE A 174 -0.63 2.58 -18.21
N SER A 175 -1.00 3.56 -17.39
CA SER A 175 -2.30 3.54 -16.70
C SER A 175 -3.47 3.75 -17.66
N GLY A 176 -3.29 4.53 -18.73
CA GLY A 176 -4.28 4.68 -19.79
C GLY A 176 -4.54 3.37 -20.52
N LEU A 177 -3.48 2.64 -20.88
CA LEU A 177 -3.59 1.32 -21.49
C LEU A 177 -4.30 0.35 -20.54
N LEU A 178 -3.90 0.31 -19.27
CA LEU A 178 -4.56 -0.54 -18.26
C LEU A 178 -6.02 -0.17 -18.06
N PHE A 179 -6.35 1.12 -18.03
CA PHE A 179 -7.73 1.58 -17.93
C PHE A 179 -8.58 1.08 -19.09
N ILE A 180 -8.07 1.21 -20.33
CA ILE A 180 -8.76 0.72 -21.53
C ILE A 180 -8.94 -0.80 -21.47
N VAL A 181 -7.89 -1.55 -21.12
CA VAL A 181 -7.95 -3.01 -21.01
C VAL A 181 -8.98 -3.43 -19.95
N VAL A 182 -8.95 -2.82 -18.77
CA VAL A 182 -9.92 -3.12 -17.70
C VAL A 182 -11.34 -2.77 -18.16
N TRP A 183 -11.54 -1.59 -18.75
CA TRP A 183 -12.86 -1.13 -19.16
C TRP A 183 -13.48 -1.97 -20.27
N LEU A 184 -12.69 -2.35 -21.27
CA LEU A 184 -13.17 -3.18 -22.38
C LEU A 184 -13.54 -4.60 -21.95
N ASN A 185 -12.89 -5.13 -20.91
CA ASN A 185 -13.12 -6.50 -20.43
C ASN A 185 -13.93 -6.56 -19.13
N ILE A 186 -14.46 -5.42 -18.64
CA ILE A 186 -15.11 -5.38 -17.31
C ILE A 186 -16.33 -6.28 -17.24
N ASP A 187 -17.10 -6.36 -18.33
CA ASP A 187 -18.31 -7.20 -18.38
C ASP A 187 -17.94 -8.69 -18.27
N ASP A 188 -16.89 -9.13 -18.97
CA ASP A 188 -16.39 -10.52 -18.88
C ASP A 188 -15.81 -10.83 -17.49
N VAL A 189 -15.11 -9.87 -16.89
CA VAL A 189 -14.59 -10.03 -15.51
C VAL A 189 -15.75 -10.16 -14.51
N LEU A 190 -16.80 -9.37 -14.66
CA LEU A 190 -17.96 -9.42 -13.78
C LEU A 190 -18.79 -10.69 -13.98
N LEU A 191 -18.82 -11.27 -15.19
CA LEU A 191 -19.47 -12.57 -15.47
C LEU A 191 -18.81 -13.76 -14.75
N LEU A 192 -17.52 -13.65 -14.41
CA LEU A 192 -16.82 -14.66 -13.59
C LEU A 192 -17.22 -14.63 -12.11
N LEU A 193 -17.95 -13.60 -11.70
CA LEU A 193 -18.40 -13.39 -10.34
C LEU A 193 -19.90 -13.70 -10.22
N PRO A 194 -20.43 -13.94 -9.01
CA PRO A 194 -21.87 -14.07 -8.82
C PRO A 194 -22.62 -12.84 -9.37
N GLU A 195 -23.81 -13.05 -9.96
CA GLU A 195 -24.61 -12.02 -10.65
C GLU A 195 -24.80 -10.72 -9.83
N LYS A 196 -24.82 -10.82 -8.52
CA LYS A 196 -24.93 -9.69 -7.60
C LYS A 196 -23.83 -8.64 -7.75
N PHE A 197 -22.65 -9.00 -8.30
CA PHE A 197 -21.51 -8.09 -8.51
C PHE A 197 -21.60 -7.27 -9.80
N SER A 198 -22.56 -7.55 -10.68
CA SER A 198 -22.74 -6.84 -11.96
C SER A 198 -22.96 -5.34 -11.82
N HIS A 199 -23.54 -4.90 -10.69
CA HIS A 199 -23.78 -3.47 -10.40
C HIS A 199 -22.50 -2.65 -10.17
N GLY A 200 -21.34 -3.30 -9.94
CA GLY A 200 -20.06 -2.65 -9.69
C GLY A 200 -19.38 -2.00 -10.89
N LYS A 201 -19.89 -2.21 -12.12
CA LYS A 201 -19.25 -1.73 -13.37
C LYS A 201 -18.92 -0.23 -13.36
N TRP A 202 -19.88 0.61 -12.98
CA TRP A 202 -19.67 2.06 -12.94
C TRP A 202 -18.73 2.49 -11.81
N VAL A 203 -18.69 1.76 -10.70
CA VAL A 203 -17.74 2.01 -9.61
C VAL A 203 -16.32 1.76 -10.12
N VAL A 204 -16.08 0.66 -10.85
CA VAL A 204 -14.79 0.38 -11.50
C VAL A 204 -14.39 1.51 -12.45
N PHE A 205 -15.34 2.01 -13.26
CA PHE A 205 -15.07 3.11 -14.18
C PHE A 205 -14.62 4.37 -13.46
N TYR A 206 -15.40 4.86 -12.50
CA TYR A 206 -15.10 6.12 -11.81
C TYR A 206 -13.81 6.04 -11.00
N ILE A 207 -13.57 4.94 -10.29
CA ILE A 207 -12.35 4.74 -9.54
C ILE A 207 -11.15 4.60 -10.49
N GLY A 208 -11.29 3.81 -11.55
CA GLY A 208 -10.25 3.65 -12.57
C GLY A 208 -9.90 4.97 -13.26
N PHE A 209 -10.91 5.77 -13.60
CA PHE A 209 -10.70 7.09 -14.17
C PHE A 209 -10.03 8.06 -13.20
N ALA A 210 -10.44 8.05 -11.93
CA ALA A 210 -9.78 8.84 -10.88
C ALA A 210 -8.30 8.44 -10.72
N GLN A 211 -7.99 7.14 -10.79
CA GLN A 211 -6.61 6.67 -10.76
C GLN A 211 -5.83 7.08 -12.02
N LEU A 212 -6.45 7.06 -13.19
CA LEU A 212 -5.83 7.56 -14.42
C LEU A 212 -5.44 9.05 -14.30
N VAL A 213 -6.34 9.87 -13.77
CA VAL A 213 -6.07 11.29 -13.52
C VAL A 213 -4.95 11.45 -12.49
N ASN A 214 -4.97 10.68 -11.41
CA ASN A 214 -3.91 10.69 -10.39
C ASN A 214 -2.55 10.32 -11.00
N MET A 215 -2.49 9.29 -11.83
CA MET A 215 -1.25 8.87 -12.51
C MET A 215 -0.73 9.92 -13.50
N SER A 216 -1.61 10.70 -14.13
CA SER A 216 -1.21 11.80 -15.02
C SER A 216 -0.46 12.92 -14.31
N CYS A 217 -0.63 13.04 -12.99
CA CYS A 217 0.11 13.98 -12.15
C CYS A 217 1.55 13.55 -11.85
N GLY A 218 1.98 12.35 -12.27
CA GLY A 218 3.34 11.85 -12.09
C GLY A 218 3.75 11.76 -10.61
N VAL A 219 4.99 12.15 -10.34
CA VAL A 219 5.60 12.09 -9.00
C VAL A 219 5.54 13.42 -8.25
N ASN A 220 4.42 14.14 -8.33
CA ASN A 220 4.23 15.43 -7.67
C ASN A 220 4.38 15.36 -6.15
N GLY A 221 3.81 14.31 -5.50
CA GLY A 221 3.89 14.13 -4.05
C GLY A 221 5.34 14.13 -3.52
N PRO A 222 6.23 13.24 -4.00
CA PRO A 222 7.65 13.27 -3.66
C PRO A 222 8.35 14.61 -3.89
N ILE A 223 7.99 15.33 -4.95
CA ILE A 223 8.57 16.66 -5.23
C ILE A 223 8.19 17.65 -4.14
N ILE A 224 6.91 17.68 -3.72
CA ILE A 224 6.41 18.57 -2.68
C ILE A 224 7.06 18.22 -1.33
N VAL A 225 7.07 16.95 -0.95
CA VAL A 225 7.61 16.48 0.34
C VAL A 225 9.11 16.78 0.48
N ASN A 226 9.89 16.75 -0.60
CA ASN A 226 11.31 17.10 -0.57
C ASN A 226 11.57 18.61 -0.76
N SER A 227 10.54 19.41 -0.96
CA SER A 227 10.68 20.87 -1.11
C SER A 227 10.81 21.59 0.25
N LYS A 228 11.26 22.85 0.21
CA LYS A 228 11.30 23.71 1.40
C LYS A 228 9.91 24.16 1.90
N TYR A 229 8.87 23.88 1.13
CA TYR A 229 7.50 24.34 1.36
C TYR A 229 6.60 23.26 1.97
N TYR A 230 7.21 22.18 2.44
CA TYR A 230 6.51 21.12 3.16
C TYR A 230 6.35 21.43 4.64
#